data_320c4bc40b6e434ccdeb81c6ddb59391
#
_entry.id   320c4bc40b6e434ccdeb81c6ddb59391
#
_cell.length_a   1.000
_cell.length_b   1.000
_cell.length_c   1.000
_cell.angle_alpha   90.00
_cell.angle_beta   90.00
_cell.angle_gamma   90.00
#
_symmetry.space_group_name_H-M   'P 1'
#
loop_
_entity.id
_entity.type
_entity.pdbx_description
1 polymer ?
#
loop_
_entity_poly.entity_id
_entity_poly.type
_entity_poly.pdbx_seq_one_letter_code
_entity_poly.pdbx_strand_id
1 'polypeptide(L)'
;VQMESVFWVVSKIAWALIAPETLLLFLLILSAGLLWTRYNKQGRVLISSTVFIITLVSVLPFSSWILRPLEDRFPIPKELPNRVDGIIVLAGAENISVTAARGQPSFHDGAERLTTFVWLAHIYPDAVLLFSGGSGSLTDQKHRPADTARKIFNQSGLDPERVRFELNSKNTAENASKSYELIQPSPDQHWVLVTSAFHMPRSVGLFRKAGWNVIPYPVDFQTTKSFSLKFDLREIGRFSQGIREWLGLIVYRATGDTLTFFPGPKE
;
A
#
# COMPACT_ATOMS: atom_id res chain seq x y z
N VAL A 1 -9.21 -10.31 19.89
CA VAL A 1 -9.90 -10.70 18.63
C VAL A 1 -11.08 -9.76 18.31
N GLN A 2 -12.00 -9.49 19.27
CA GLN A 2 -13.19 -8.66 18.99
C GLN A 2 -12.86 -7.16 18.89
N MET A 3 -11.94 -6.66 19.70
CA MET A 3 -11.51 -5.26 19.72
C MET A 3 -10.67 -4.87 18.48
N GLU A 4 -9.82 -5.77 17.99
CA GLU A 4 -9.03 -5.58 16.77
C GLU A 4 -9.91 -5.53 15.51
N SER A 5 -10.98 -6.34 15.47
CA SER A 5 -11.92 -6.30 14.35
C SER A 5 -12.73 -5.00 14.31
N VAL A 6 -13.11 -4.46 15.47
CA VAL A 6 -13.79 -3.15 15.58
C VAL A 6 -12.86 -2.03 15.15
N PHE A 7 -11.61 -1.99 15.63
CA PHE A 7 -10.62 -0.99 15.24
C PHE A 7 -10.37 -1.00 13.73
N TRP A 8 -10.25 -2.18 13.11
CA TRP A 8 -10.07 -2.31 11.67
C TRP A 8 -11.27 -1.76 10.86
N VAL A 9 -12.51 -2.05 11.28
CA VAL A 9 -13.72 -1.50 10.64
C VAL A 9 -13.78 0.02 10.80
N VAL A 10 -13.59 0.52 12.03
CA VAL A 10 -13.61 1.95 12.34
C VAL A 10 -12.55 2.70 11.53
N SER A 11 -11.32 2.17 11.44
CA SER A 11 -10.25 2.82 10.67
C SER A 11 -10.58 2.94 9.18
N LYS A 12 -11.25 1.95 8.59
CA LYS A 12 -11.69 2.01 7.19
C LYS A 12 -12.82 3.02 6.96
N ILE A 13 -13.82 3.03 7.83
CA ILE A 13 -14.92 4.00 7.75
C ILE A 13 -14.37 5.41 7.98
N ALA A 14 -13.54 5.60 9.00
CA ALA A 14 -12.90 6.89 9.26
C ALA A 14 -12.10 7.37 8.04
N TRP A 15 -11.27 6.49 7.45
CA TRP A 15 -10.54 6.85 6.24
C TRP A 15 -11.48 7.21 5.08
N ALA A 16 -12.53 6.43 4.83
CA ALA A 16 -13.49 6.72 3.77
C ALA A 16 -14.17 8.08 3.91
N LEU A 17 -14.32 8.59 5.14
CA LEU A 17 -14.92 9.91 5.42
C LEU A 17 -13.91 11.05 5.35
N ILE A 18 -12.66 10.85 5.81
CA ILE A 18 -11.64 11.90 5.91
C ILE A 18 -10.68 11.93 4.72
N ALA A 19 -10.77 10.98 3.79
CA ALA A 19 -9.95 10.96 2.58
C ALA A 19 -10.10 12.29 1.81
N PRO A 20 -9.01 12.90 1.32
CA PRO A 20 -9.05 14.19 0.63
C PRO A 20 -10.09 14.26 -0.48
N GLU A 21 -10.21 13.24 -1.31
CA GLU A 21 -11.20 13.14 -2.38
C GLU A 21 -12.64 13.17 -1.86
N THR A 22 -12.91 12.50 -0.74
CA THR A 22 -14.24 12.47 -0.09
C THR A 22 -14.58 13.84 0.51
N LEU A 23 -13.61 14.47 1.20
CA LEU A 23 -13.80 15.82 1.77
C LEU A 23 -14.04 16.85 0.66
N LEU A 24 -13.31 16.80 -0.44
CA LEU A 24 -13.52 17.70 -1.59
C LEU A 24 -14.92 17.50 -2.18
N LEU A 25 -15.38 16.25 -2.32
CA LEU A 25 -16.74 15.95 -2.77
C LEU A 25 -17.80 16.49 -1.81
N PHE A 26 -17.64 16.31 -0.51
CA PHE A 26 -18.55 16.88 0.51
C PHE A 26 -18.60 18.41 0.47
N LEU A 27 -17.45 19.07 0.29
CA LEU A 27 -17.40 20.52 0.14
C LEU A 27 -18.13 21.00 -1.11
N LEU A 28 -18.02 20.27 -2.23
CA LEU A 28 -18.77 20.59 -3.46
C LEU A 28 -20.28 20.40 -3.26
N ILE A 29 -20.72 19.30 -2.64
CA ILE A 29 -22.14 19.05 -2.37
C ILE A 29 -22.70 20.13 -1.43
N LEU A 30 -22.00 20.42 -0.34
CA LEU A 30 -22.39 21.45 0.62
C LEU A 30 -22.50 22.83 -0.05
N SER A 31 -21.48 23.19 -0.85
CA SER A 31 -21.47 24.48 -1.55
C SER A 31 -22.63 24.59 -2.53
N ALA A 32 -22.91 23.52 -3.31
CA ALA A 32 -24.05 23.47 -4.21
C ALA A 32 -25.39 23.64 -3.47
N GLY A 33 -25.57 22.95 -2.33
CA GLY A 33 -26.75 23.11 -1.48
C GLY A 33 -26.92 24.55 -0.96
N LEU A 34 -25.82 25.19 -0.53
CA LEU A 34 -25.86 26.58 -0.04
C LEU A 34 -26.28 27.60 -1.11
N LEU A 35 -26.01 27.32 -2.40
CA LEU A 35 -26.41 28.22 -3.49
C LEU A 35 -27.93 28.42 -3.59
N TRP A 36 -28.72 27.46 -3.14
CA TRP A 36 -30.21 27.50 -3.16
C TRP A 36 -30.81 28.02 -1.85
N THR A 37 -29.98 28.54 -0.94
CA THR A 37 -30.41 29.06 0.37
C THR A 37 -30.09 30.56 0.48
N ARG A 38 -30.47 31.16 1.62
CA ARG A 38 -30.07 32.55 2.01
C ARG A 38 -28.53 32.70 2.12
N TYR A 39 -27.77 31.59 2.16
CA TYR A 39 -26.31 31.57 2.26
C TYR A 39 -25.62 31.46 0.90
N ASN A 40 -26.24 31.92 -0.18
CA ASN A 40 -25.72 31.77 -1.56
C ASN A 40 -24.35 32.44 -1.76
N LYS A 41 -24.03 33.54 -1.06
CA LYS A 41 -22.71 34.18 -1.08
C LYS A 41 -21.62 33.24 -0.54
N GLN A 42 -21.89 32.61 0.62
CA GLN A 42 -21.00 31.61 1.21
C GLN A 42 -20.86 30.38 0.32
N GLY A 43 -21.95 29.94 -0.30
CA GLY A 43 -21.94 28.86 -1.28
C GLY A 43 -21.02 29.15 -2.49
N ARG A 44 -21.08 30.39 -3.04
CA ARG A 44 -20.18 30.81 -4.13
C ARG A 44 -18.71 30.84 -3.72
N VAL A 45 -18.40 31.37 -2.55
CA VAL A 45 -17.01 31.39 -2.03
C VAL A 45 -16.52 29.96 -1.82
N LEU A 46 -17.34 29.11 -1.18
CA LEU A 46 -16.94 27.73 -0.90
C LEU A 46 -16.68 26.92 -2.17
N ILE A 47 -17.58 27.02 -3.18
CA ILE A 47 -17.38 26.28 -4.43
C ILE A 47 -16.14 26.78 -5.18
N SER A 48 -15.93 28.11 -5.24
CA SER A 48 -14.75 28.69 -5.89
C SER A 48 -13.45 28.25 -5.20
N SER A 49 -13.43 28.27 -3.87
CA SER A 49 -12.28 27.81 -3.08
C SER A 49 -12.02 26.32 -3.27
N THR A 50 -13.06 25.49 -3.29
CA THR A 50 -12.92 24.04 -3.49
C THR A 50 -12.39 23.72 -4.88
N VAL A 51 -12.93 24.36 -5.93
CA VAL A 51 -12.43 24.21 -7.30
C VAL A 51 -10.97 24.68 -7.40
N PHE A 52 -10.63 25.80 -6.77
CA PHE A 52 -9.25 26.28 -6.72
C PHE A 52 -8.29 25.28 -6.06
N ILE A 53 -8.69 24.69 -4.92
CA ILE A 53 -7.90 23.64 -4.23
C ILE A 53 -7.73 22.42 -5.13
N ILE A 54 -8.81 21.94 -5.77
CA ILE A 54 -8.74 20.81 -6.71
C ILE A 54 -7.74 21.11 -7.84
N THR A 55 -7.81 22.31 -8.41
CA THR A 55 -6.90 22.75 -9.48
C THR A 55 -5.46 22.78 -8.98
N LEU A 56 -5.22 23.38 -7.81
CA LEU A 56 -3.86 23.43 -7.23
C LEU A 56 -3.27 22.04 -7.02
N VAL A 57 -4.03 21.13 -6.40
CA VAL A 57 -3.57 19.76 -6.12
C VAL A 57 -3.33 18.99 -7.42
N SER A 58 -4.12 19.27 -8.48
CA SER A 58 -3.98 18.60 -9.78
C SER A 58 -2.84 19.14 -10.64
N VAL A 59 -2.32 20.34 -10.35
CA VAL A 59 -1.25 20.99 -11.15
C VAL A 59 0.08 21.00 -10.42
N LEU A 60 0.05 21.27 -9.10
CA LEU A 60 1.24 21.36 -8.29
C LEU A 60 1.65 19.98 -7.73
N PRO A 61 2.92 19.71 -7.51
CA PRO A 61 3.44 18.40 -7.14
C PRO A 61 3.27 18.06 -5.65
N PHE A 62 2.10 18.37 -5.08
CA PHE A 62 1.84 18.08 -3.66
C PHE A 62 1.93 16.59 -3.35
N SER A 63 1.46 15.73 -4.26
CA SER A 63 1.61 14.28 -4.14
C SER A 63 3.08 13.86 -4.09
N SER A 64 3.92 14.46 -4.96
CA SER A 64 5.37 14.18 -4.97
C SER A 64 6.04 14.66 -3.69
N TRP A 65 5.64 15.79 -3.11
CA TRP A 65 6.23 16.28 -1.87
C TRP A 65 5.92 15.38 -0.66
N ILE A 66 4.74 14.75 -0.66
CA ILE A 66 4.33 13.88 0.44
C ILE A 66 4.81 12.43 0.24
N LEU A 67 4.89 11.93 -1.01
CA LEU A 67 5.30 10.56 -1.32
C LEU A 67 6.82 10.39 -1.39
N ARG A 68 7.54 11.34 -1.99
CA ARG A 68 8.98 11.22 -2.19
C ARG A 68 9.78 10.93 -0.91
N PRO A 69 9.54 11.57 0.26
CA PRO A 69 10.25 11.22 1.48
C PRO A 69 10.04 9.76 1.91
N LEU A 70 8.86 9.18 1.60
CA LEU A 70 8.57 7.78 1.85
C LEU A 70 9.32 6.87 0.87
N GLU A 71 9.31 7.22 -0.42
CA GLU A 71 9.93 6.42 -1.49
C GLU A 71 11.45 6.45 -1.44
N ASP A 72 12.04 7.60 -1.13
CA ASP A 72 13.49 7.76 -1.02
C ASP A 72 14.07 7.19 0.30
N ARG A 73 13.20 6.77 1.23
CA ARG A 73 13.65 6.27 2.54
C ARG A 73 14.45 4.98 2.46
N PHE A 74 14.07 4.11 1.53
CA PHE A 74 14.77 2.84 1.27
C PHE A 74 15.23 2.81 -0.19
N PRO A 75 16.54 2.87 -0.46
CA PRO A 75 17.04 2.76 -1.82
C PRO A 75 16.86 1.35 -2.36
N ILE A 76 16.71 1.23 -3.67
CA ILE A 76 16.80 -0.07 -4.34
C ILE A 76 18.20 -0.64 -4.08
N PRO A 77 18.34 -1.86 -3.55
CA PRO A 77 19.63 -2.49 -3.36
C PRO A 77 20.41 -2.56 -4.68
N LYS A 78 21.66 -2.08 -4.68
CA LYS A 78 22.53 -2.20 -5.86
C LYS A 78 22.87 -3.65 -6.15
N GLU A 79 23.09 -4.42 -5.10
CA GLU A 79 23.37 -5.83 -5.12
C GLU A 79 22.56 -6.51 -4.00
N LEU A 80 22.01 -7.65 -4.29
CA LEU A 80 21.41 -8.54 -3.30
C LEU A 80 22.47 -9.56 -2.85
N PRO A 81 22.33 -10.16 -1.66
CA PRO A 81 23.19 -11.26 -1.23
C PRO A 81 23.23 -12.37 -2.29
N ASN A 82 24.39 -13.03 -2.42
CA ASN A 82 24.54 -14.19 -3.30
C ASN A 82 23.54 -15.30 -2.95
N ARG A 83 23.16 -15.39 -1.68
CA ARG A 83 22.13 -16.29 -1.20
C ARG A 83 21.01 -15.49 -0.55
N VAL A 84 19.79 -15.71 -1.04
CA VAL A 84 18.53 -15.24 -0.47
C VAL A 84 17.74 -16.48 -0.03
N ASP A 85 17.42 -16.57 1.27
CA ASP A 85 16.72 -17.71 1.85
C ASP A 85 15.21 -17.62 1.62
N GLY A 86 14.68 -16.40 1.47
CA GLY A 86 13.28 -16.22 1.13
C GLY A 86 12.93 -14.85 0.56
N ILE A 87 11.81 -14.82 -0.14
CA ILE A 87 11.28 -13.62 -0.80
C ILE A 87 9.82 -13.46 -0.38
N ILE A 88 9.48 -12.28 0.12
CA ILE A 88 8.14 -11.91 0.56
C ILE A 88 7.60 -10.85 -0.38
N VAL A 89 6.38 -11.05 -0.89
CA VAL A 89 5.64 -9.98 -1.58
C VAL A 89 4.37 -9.65 -0.80
N LEU A 90 4.12 -8.37 -0.59
CA LEU A 90 2.88 -7.90 0.02
C LEU A 90 1.80 -7.69 -1.04
N ALA A 91 0.61 -8.22 -0.79
CA ALA A 91 -0.59 -7.96 -1.57
C ALA A 91 -0.95 -6.47 -1.62
N GLY A 92 -1.87 -6.12 -2.50
CA GLY A 92 -2.43 -4.77 -2.62
C GLY A 92 -2.37 -4.20 -4.04
N ALA A 93 -1.84 -4.95 -5.00
CA ALA A 93 -1.88 -4.62 -6.42
C ALA A 93 -3.10 -5.25 -7.13
N GLU A 94 -3.70 -6.28 -6.55
CA GLU A 94 -4.69 -7.14 -7.19
C GLU A 94 -6.07 -6.46 -7.25
N ASN A 95 -6.66 -6.41 -8.44
CA ASN A 95 -8.07 -6.07 -8.62
C ASN A 95 -8.93 -7.33 -8.55
N ILE A 96 -9.27 -7.70 -7.32
CA ILE A 96 -9.92 -8.97 -7.00
C ILE A 96 -11.28 -9.09 -7.70
N SER A 97 -12.10 -8.04 -7.66
CA SER A 97 -13.45 -8.03 -8.22
C SER A 97 -13.45 -8.20 -9.74
N VAL A 98 -12.54 -7.51 -10.45
CA VAL A 98 -12.40 -7.64 -11.91
C VAL A 98 -11.85 -9.02 -12.27
N THR A 99 -10.86 -9.52 -11.52
CA THR A 99 -10.32 -10.86 -11.73
C THR A 99 -11.39 -11.94 -11.57
N ALA A 100 -12.23 -11.83 -10.54
CA ALA A 100 -13.33 -12.77 -10.30
C ALA A 100 -14.39 -12.70 -11.40
N ALA A 101 -14.75 -11.49 -11.86
CA ALA A 101 -15.77 -11.29 -12.86
C ALA A 101 -15.32 -11.68 -14.29
N ARG A 102 -14.04 -11.48 -14.63
CA ARG A 102 -13.50 -11.65 -15.99
C ARG A 102 -12.66 -12.90 -16.18
N GLY A 103 -12.25 -13.55 -15.09
CA GLY A 103 -11.45 -14.78 -15.14
C GLY A 103 -9.95 -14.56 -15.41
N GLN A 104 -9.54 -13.38 -15.85
CA GLN A 104 -8.15 -13.00 -16.10
C GLN A 104 -7.60 -12.18 -14.93
N PRO A 105 -6.29 -12.27 -14.60
CA PRO A 105 -5.69 -11.43 -13.58
C PRO A 105 -5.80 -9.95 -13.96
N SER A 106 -6.28 -9.15 -13.03
CA SER A 106 -6.42 -7.71 -13.17
C SER A 106 -5.76 -7.01 -11.98
N PHE A 107 -5.15 -5.86 -12.23
CA PHE A 107 -4.39 -5.12 -11.25
C PHE A 107 -4.84 -3.67 -11.18
N HIS A 108 -4.67 -3.07 -10.02
CA HIS A 108 -4.56 -1.64 -9.81
C HIS A 108 -3.10 -1.21 -10.00
N ASP A 109 -2.71 -0.06 -9.48
CA ASP A 109 -1.30 0.34 -9.39
C ASP A 109 -0.52 -0.67 -8.51
N GLY A 110 0.77 -0.83 -8.77
CA GLY A 110 1.66 -1.70 -7.99
C GLY A 110 1.82 -3.12 -8.52
N ALA A 111 1.46 -3.40 -9.78
CA ALA A 111 1.71 -4.69 -10.43
C ALA A 111 3.20 -5.07 -10.42
N GLU A 112 4.10 -4.08 -10.33
CA GLU A 112 5.55 -4.24 -10.20
C GLU A 112 5.94 -5.11 -9.00
N ARG A 113 5.14 -5.15 -7.95
CA ARG A 113 5.36 -6.05 -6.80
C ARG A 113 5.39 -7.51 -7.24
N LEU A 114 4.38 -7.91 -8.03
CA LEU A 114 4.23 -9.31 -8.46
C LEU A 114 5.22 -9.67 -9.56
N THR A 115 5.47 -8.77 -10.53
CA THR A 115 6.46 -8.99 -11.58
C THR A 115 7.88 -9.09 -11.02
N THR A 116 8.24 -8.23 -10.07
CA THR A 116 9.52 -8.29 -9.37
C THR A 116 9.64 -9.55 -8.52
N PHE A 117 8.58 -9.95 -7.83
CA PHE A 117 8.56 -11.19 -7.06
C PHE A 117 8.85 -12.42 -7.96
N VAL A 118 8.19 -12.51 -9.12
CA VAL A 118 8.43 -13.58 -10.10
C VAL A 118 9.85 -13.52 -10.61
N TRP A 119 10.36 -12.34 -10.95
CA TRP A 119 11.73 -12.16 -11.41
C TRP A 119 12.75 -12.61 -10.36
N LEU A 120 12.60 -12.21 -9.11
CA LEU A 120 13.46 -12.65 -8.00
C LEU A 120 13.37 -14.15 -7.75
N ALA A 121 12.18 -14.76 -7.88
CA ALA A 121 12.00 -16.20 -7.74
C ALA A 121 12.73 -17.02 -8.80
N HIS A 122 12.97 -16.44 -9.99
CA HIS A 122 13.81 -17.06 -11.02
C HIS A 122 15.31 -16.89 -10.75
N ILE A 123 15.72 -15.74 -10.17
CA ILE A 123 17.13 -15.49 -9.79
C ILE A 123 17.53 -16.37 -8.61
N TYR A 124 16.62 -16.58 -7.67
CA TYR A 124 16.85 -17.37 -6.45
C TYR A 124 15.92 -18.59 -6.42
N PRO A 125 16.22 -19.64 -7.23
CA PRO A 125 15.31 -20.78 -7.39
C PRO A 125 15.11 -21.57 -6.10
N ASP A 126 16.08 -21.53 -5.17
CA ASP A 126 16.03 -22.25 -3.89
C ASP A 126 15.38 -21.41 -2.78
N ALA A 127 15.06 -20.13 -3.00
CA ALA A 127 14.44 -19.28 -2.02
C ALA A 127 13.00 -19.72 -1.71
N VAL A 128 12.62 -19.63 -0.42
CA VAL A 128 11.23 -19.80 0.01
C VAL A 128 10.42 -18.62 -0.47
N LEU A 129 9.33 -18.86 -1.17
CA LEU A 129 8.47 -17.82 -1.73
C LEU A 129 7.24 -17.63 -0.84
N LEU A 130 6.97 -16.38 -0.43
CA LEU A 130 5.83 -16.02 0.42
C LEU A 130 5.04 -14.86 -0.20
N PHE A 131 3.77 -15.11 -0.47
CA PHE A 131 2.79 -14.06 -0.74
C PHE A 131 2.01 -13.78 0.55
N SER A 132 2.02 -12.53 1.01
CA SER A 132 1.34 -12.13 2.23
C SER A 132 0.24 -11.11 1.96
N GLY A 133 -0.99 -11.47 2.26
CA GLY A 133 -2.14 -10.60 2.15
C GLY A 133 -3.46 -11.34 2.13
N GLY A 134 -4.24 -11.17 3.18
CA GLY A 134 -5.62 -11.63 3.25
C GLY A 134 -6.60 -10.62 2.66
N SER A 135 -7.90 -10.88 2.81
CA SER A 135 -8.93 -9.96 2.34
C SER A 135 -9.03 -8.73 3.23
N GLY A 136 -8.56 -7.61 2.72
CA GLY A 136 -8.81 -6.31 3.32
C GLY A 136 -10.22 -5.75 3.04
N SER A 137 -11.09 -6.41 2.29
CA SER A 137 -12.44 -5.95 1.98
C SER A 137 -13.38 -6.09 3.18
N LEU A 138 -14.28 -5.12 3.38
CA LEU A 138 -15.37 -5.22 4.36
C LEU A 138 -16.55 -6.05 3.82
N THR A 139 -16.73 -6.07 2.51
CA THR A 139 -17.92 -6.61 1.84
C THR A 139 -17.65 -7.90 1.08
N ASP A 140 -16.45 -8.09 0.55
CA ASP A 140 -16.05 -9.31 -0.19
C ASP A 140 -14.96 -10.06 0.59
N GLN A 141 -15.38 -11.11 1.29
CA GLN A 141 -14.50 -12.05 2.00
C GLN A 141 -14.34 -13.36 1.22
N LYS A 142 -15.08 -13.53 0.11
CA LYS A 142 -15.05 -14.75 -0.70
C LYS A 142 -13.83 -14.78 -1.62
N HIS A 143 -13.52 -13.67 -2.27
CA HIS A 143 -12.40 -13.56 -3.18
C HIS A 143 -11.18 -12.95 -2.48
N ARG A 144 -10.01 -13.45 -2.78
CA ARG A 144 -8.75 -13.06 -2.10
C ARG A 144 -7.73 -12.55 -3.10
N PRO A 145 -6.81 -11.67 -2.70
CA PRO A 145 -5.69 -11.25 -3.53
C PRO A 145 -4.90 -12.44 -4.10
N ALA A 146 -4.73 -13.49 -3.29
CA ALA A 146 -4.05 -14.71 -3.69
C ALA A 146 -4.66 -15.40 -4.92
N ASP A 147 -5.96 -15.28 -5.16
CA ASP A 147 -6.62 -15.87 -6.33
C ASP A 147 -6.11 -15.20 -7.62
N THR A 148 -5.89 -13.88 -7.58
CA THR A 148 -5.29 -13.13 -8.69
C THR A 148 -3.79 -13.43 -8.80
N ALA A 149 -3.07 -13.49 -7.66
CA ALA A 149 -1.65 -13.77 -7.62
C ALA A 149 -1.31 -15.16 -8.20
N ARG A 150 -2.06 -16.19 -7.84
CA ARG A 150 -1.88 -17.55 -8.40
C ARG A 150 -1.99 -17.56 -9.93
N LYS A 151 -2.96 -16.82 -10.48
CA LYS A 151 -3.15 -16.75 -11.94
C LYS A 151 -1.97 -16.07 -12.63
N ILE A 152 -1.49 -14.94 -12.11
CA ILE A 152 -0.36 -14.25 -12.74
C ILE A 152 0.95 -15.04 -12.58
N PHE A 153 1.18 -15.68 -11.44
CA PHE A 153 2.36 -16.52 -11.24
C PHE A 153 2.39 -17.65 -12.27
N ASN A 154 1.30 -18.39 -12.43
CA ASN A 154 1.19 -19.44 -13.43
C ASN A 154 1.41 -18.91 -14.86
N GLN A 155 0.79 -17.78 -15.22
CA GLN A 155 0.98 -17.15 -16.55
C GLN A 155 2.41 -16.66 -16.80
N SER A 156 3.13 -16.33 -15.73
CA SER A 156 4.53 -15.84 -15.78
C SER A 156 5.56 -16.96 -15.62
N GLY A 157 5.14 -18.23 -15.66
CA GLY A 157 6.03 -19.38 -15.57
C GLY A 157 6.53 -19.70 -14.15
N LEU A 158 5.95 -19.10 -13.12
CA LEU A 158 6.20 -19.46 -11.73
C LEU A 158 5.09 -20.39 -11.26
N ASP A 159 5.47 -21.63 -10.88
CA ASP A 159 4.52 -22.59 -10.31
C ASP A 159 3.94 -22.03 -8.99
N PRO A 160 2.61 -21.80 -8.90
CA PRO A 160 1.98 -21.30 -7.69
C PRO A 160 2.14 -22.22 -6.47
N GLU A 161 2.36 -23.53 -6.67
CA GLU A 161 2.55 -24.47 -5.57
C GLU A 161 3.91 -24.29 -4.86
N ARG A 162 4.87 -23.62 -5.49
CA ARG A 162 6.12 -23.19 -4.84
C ARG A 162 5.92 -22.01 -3.88
N VAL A 163 4.78 -21.31 -3.97
CA VAL A 163 4.52 -20.11 -3.20
C VAL A 163 3.68 -20.44 -1.98
N ARG A 164 4.15 -20.10 -0.80
CA ARG A 164 3.36 -20.11 0.42
C ARG A 164 2.46 -18.89 0.45
N PHE A 165 1.21 -19.04 0.87
CA PHE A 165 0.24 -17.95 0.91
C PHE A 165 -0.23 -17.73 2.34
N GLU A 166 0.07 -16.55 2.90
CA GLU A 166 -0.56 -16.06 4.12
C GLU A 166 -1.86 -15.31 3.72
N LEU A 167 -3.01 -15.80 4.17
CA LEU A 167 -4.33 -15.40 3.67
C LEU A 167 -5.26 -14.82 4.75
N ASN A 168 -4.79 -14.72 5.99
CA ASN A 168 -5.63 -14.42 7.15
C ASN A 168 -5.43 -13.01 7.69
N SER A 169 -4.47 -12.26 7.16
CA SER A 169 -4.19 -10.89 7.54
C SER A 169 -5.25 -9.91 7.04
N LYS A 170 -5.57 -8.91 7.85
CA LYS A 170 -6.53 -7.83 7.53
C LYS A 170 -5.86 -6.48 7.34
N ASN A 171 -4.62 -6.34 7.78
CA ASN A 171 -3.80 -5.13 7.73
C ASN A 171 -2.31 -5.49 7.69
N THR A 172 -1.44 -4.48 7.52
CA THR A 172 0.00 -4.71 7.36
C THR A 172 0.70 -5.23 8.62
N ALA A 173 0.21 -4.89 9.82
CA ALA A 173 0.75 -5.44 11.06
C ALA A 173 0.48 -6.95 11.14
N GLU A 174 -0.73 -7.36 10.78
CA GLU A 174 -1.08 -8.77 10.69
C GLU A 174 -0.33 -9.50 9.56
N ASN A 175 -0.05 -8.83 8.43
CA ASN A 175 0.82 -9.41 7.40
C ASN A 175 2.17 -9.80 8.01
N ALA A 176 2.80 -8.90 8.74
CA ALA A 176 4.11 -9.16 9.35
C ALA A 176 4.05 -10.30 10.38
N SER A 177 3.13 -10.23 11.36
CA SER A 177 3.05 -11.22 12.45
C SER A 177 2.63 -12.61 11.95
N LYS A 178 1.58 -12.70 11.12
CA LYS A 178 1.09 -13.99 10.61
C LYS A 178 2.03 -14.63 9.58
N SER A 179 2.72 -13.81 8.79
CA SER A 179 3.78 -14.31 7.92
C SER A 179 4.95 -14.86 8.74
N TYR A 180 5.34 -14.16 9.81
CA TYR A 180 6.37 -14.64 10.73
C TYR A 180 5.98 -15.97 11.37
N GLU A 181 4.75 -16.08 11.88
CA GLU A 181 4.21 -17.31 12.46
C GLU A 181 4.17 -18.48 11.45
N LEU A 182 3.82 -18.21 10.19
CA LEU A 182 3.74 -19.20 9.12
C LEU A 182 5.12 -19.72 8.71
N ILE A 183 6.12 -18.86 8.68
CA ILE A 183 7.46 -19.16 8.15
C ILE A 183 8.42 -19.59 9.26
N GLN A 184 8.38 -18.91 10.41
CA GLN A 184 9.31 -19.07 11.54
C GLN A 184 10.78 -18.95 11.08
N PRO A 185 11.16 -17.79 10.48
CA PRO A 185 12.49 -17.62 9.91
C PRO A 185 13.57 -17.65 11.00
N SER A 186 14.72 -18.22 10.68
CA SER A 186 15.91 -18.14 11.54
C SER A 186 16.56 -16.76 11.44
N PRO A 187 17.18 -16.25 12.51
CA PRO A 187 17.77 -14.90 12.54
C PRO A 187 18.91 -14.67 11.54
N ASP A 188 19.58 -15.73 11.11
CA ASP A 188 20.68 -15.73 10.14
C ASP A 188 20.23 -15.77 8.67
N GLN A 189 18.93 -15.94 8.44
CA GLN A 189 18.38 -16.00 7.08
C GLN A 189 18.21 -14.61 6.45
N HIS A 190 18.47 -14.53 5.15
CA HIS A 190 18.28 -13.34 4.33
C HIS A 190 16.93 -13.38 3.62
N TRP A 191 16.02 -12.52 4.04
CA TRP A 191 14.68 -12.41 3.49
C TRP A 191 14.49 -11.08 2.76
N VAL A 192 14.10 -11.13 1.51
CA VAL A 192 13.79 -9.94 0.70
C VAL A 192 12.30 -9.60 0.81
N LEU A 193 11.99 -8.36 1.15
CA LEU A 193 10.62 -7.84 1.21
C LEU A 193 10.35 -6.94 0.00
N VAL A 194 9.40 -7.36 -0.84
CA VAL A 194 8.95 -6.63 -2.03
C VAL A 194 7.62 -5.95 -1.75
N THR A 195 7.58 -4.64 -1.84
CA THR A 195 6.35 -3.83 -1.76
C THR A 195 6.57 -2.47 -2.42
N SER A 196 5.51 -1.67 -2.58
CA SER A 196 5.63 -0.31 -3.13
C SER A 196 6.55 0.57 -2.30
N ALA A 197 7.33 1.40 -2.97
CA ALA A 197 8.35 2.25 -2.34
C ALA A 197 7.78 3.15 -1.25
N PHE A 198 6.63 3.79 -1.49
CA PHE A 198 5.95 4.62 -0.50
C PHE A 198 5.45 3.84 0.73
N HIS A 199 5.20 2.54 0.57
CA HIS A 199 4.73 1.64 1.63
C HIS A 199 5.88 0.99 2.41
N MET A 200 7.09 0.99 1.87
CA MET A 200 8.26 0.29 2.41
C MET A 200 8.61 0.71 3.86
N PRO A 201 8.62 2.01 4.24
CA PRO A 201 8.94 2.39 5.62
C PRO A 201 8.02 1.74 6.64
N ARG A 202 6.71 1.79 6.41
CA ARG A 202 5.71 1.20 7.29
C ARG A 202 5.83 -0.32 7.35
N SER A 203 6.05 -0.97 6.22
CA SER A 203 6.21 -2.42 6.14
C SER A 203 7.45 -2.91 6.90
N VAL A 204 8.61 -2.30 6.65
CA VAL A 204 9.86 -2.68 7.33
C VAL A 204 9.73 -2.50 8.85
N GLY A 205 9.14 -1.39 9.31
CA GLY A 205 8.93 -1.17 10.75
C GLY A 205 8.09 -2.27 11.41
N LEU A 206 7.04 -2.73 10.74
CA LEU A 206 6.16 -3.79 11.23
C LEU A 206 6.83 -5.17 11.20
N PHE A 207 7.58 -5.50 10.14
CA PHE A 207 8.34 -6.75 10.07
C PHE A 207 9.43 -6.81 11.15
N ARG A 208 10.18 -5.71 11.37
CA ARG A 208 11.16 -5.62 12.47
C ARG A 208 10.50 -5.80 13.84
N LYS A 209 9.32 -5.19 14.05
CA LYS A 209 8.56 -5.37 15.30
C LYS A 209 8.12 -6.81 15.51
N ALA A 210 7.79 -7.53 14.44
CA ALA A 210 7.50 -8.97 14.47
C ALA A 210 8.75 -9.86 14.69
N GLY A 211 9.95 -9.25 14.79
CA GLY A 211 11.22 -9.98 14.95
C GLY A 211 11.87 -10.43 13.64
N TRP A 212 11.39 -9.93 12.51
CA TRP A 212 11.87 -10.32 11.18
C TRP A 212 12.67 -9.21 10.52
N ASN A 213 13.97 -9.36 10.50
CA ASN A 213 14.84 -8.41 9.81
C ASN A 213 14.87 -8.75 8.31
N VAL A 214 14.22 -7.89 7.52
CA VAL A 214 14.06 -8.07 6.09
C VAL A 214 14.94 -7.10 5.30
N ILE A 215 15.38 -7.52 4.11
CA ILE A 215 16.07 -6.71 3.11
C ILE A 215 14.99 -6.01 2.27
N PRO A 216 14.83 -4.68 2.36
CA PRO A 216 13.81 -3.97 1.61
C PRO A 216 14.14 -3.93 0.12
N TYR A 217 13.17 -4.28 -0.71
CA TYR A 217 13.24 -4.17 -2.15
C TYR A 217 12.05 -3.32 -2.66
N PRO A 218 12.18 -1.98 -2.63
CA PRO A 218 11.10 -1.09 -3.04
C PRO A 218 10.90 -1.13 -4.56
N VAL A 219 9.62 -1.16 -4.96
CA VAL A 219 9.15 -1.10 -6.35
C VAL A 219 7.97 -0.14 -6.45
N ASP A 220 7.35 0.00 -7.62
CA ASP A 220 6.14 0.83 -7.78
C ASP A 220 6.35 2.25 -7.24
N PHE A 221 7.39 2.93 -7.76
CA PHE A 221 7.65 4.34 -7.46
C PHE A 221 6.63 5.21 -8.18
N GLN A 222 5.96 6.08 -7.45
CA GLN A 222 4.95 7.00 -7.98
C GLN A 222 5.54 8.37 -8.33
N THR A 223 6.73 8.69 -7.80
CA THR A 223 7.37 9.99 -8.01
C THR A 223 8.63 9.88 -8.86
N THR A 224 8.91 10.95 -9.62
CA THR A 224 10.17 11.10 -10.37
C THR A 224 11.10 12.05 -9.62
N LYS A 225 12.39 12.00 -9.94
CA LYS A 225 13.38 12.94 -9.37
C LYS A 225 13.24 14.36 -9.92
N SER A 226 12.61 14.51 -11.09
CA SER A 226 12.40 15.80 -11.74
C SER A 226 11.04 16.37 -11.41
N PHE A 227 10.97 17.70 -11.33
CA PHE A 227 9.74 18.43 -11.19
C PHE A 227 9.07 18.57 -12.57
N SER A 228 7.78 18.26 -12.66
CA SER A 228 6.96 18.48 -13.86
C SER A 228 5.62 19.07 -13.45
N LEU A 229 5.29 20.22 -14.03
CA LEU A 229 3.95 20.78 -13.94
C LEU A 229 3.08 20.12 -14.99
N LYS A 230 2.06 19.41 -14.54
CA LYS A 230 1.12 18.71 -15.40
C LYS A 230 -0.25 18.69 -14.73
N PHE A 231 -1.28 19.05 -15.47
CA PHE A 231 -2.64 18.87 -14.97
C PHE A 231 -3.03 17.39 -15.03
N ASP A 232 -3.21 16.79 -13.87
CA ASP A 232 -3.63 15.39 -13.74
C ASP A 232 -4.48 15.22 -12.47
N LEU A 233 -5.76 14.95 -12.64
CA LEU A 233 -6.68 14.72 -11.51
C LEU A 233 -6.29 13.51 -10.65
N ARG A 234 -5.50 12.57 -11.18
CA ARG A 234 -4.99 11.42 -10.40
C ARG A 234 -4.05 11.84 -9.27
N GLU A 235 -3.49 13.05 -9.35
CA GLU A 235 -2.63 13.60 -8.28
C GLU A 235 -3.38 13.74 -6.95
N ILE A 236 -4.71 13.92 -6.95
CA ILE A 236 -5.54 13.92 -5.74
C ILE A 236 -5.50 12.54 -5.05
N GLY A 237 -5.65 11.46 -5.82
CA GLY A 237 -5.56 10.09 -5.29
C GLY A 237 -4.16 9.75 -4.77
N ARG A 238 -3.10 10.16 -5.49
CA ARG A 238 -1.70 9.99 -5.04
C ARG A 238 -1.41 10.79 -3.77
N PHE A 239 -1.92 12.01 -3.69
CA PHE A 239 -1.82 12.83 -2.47
C PHE A 239 -2.52 12.16 -1.28
N SER A 240 -3.74 11.66 -1.51
CA SER A 240 -4.50 10.87 -0.52
C SER A 240 -3.72 9.63 -0.06
N GLN A 241 -3.11 8.91 -0.97
CA GLN A 241 -2.26 7.74 -0.68
C GLN A 241 -1.08 8.13 0.23
N GLY A 242 -0.40 9.23 -0.06
CA GLY A 242 0.70 9.73 0.78
C GLY A 242 0.23 10.07 2.19
N ILE A 243 -0.89 10.79 2.34
CA ILE A 243 -1.50 11.09 3.65
C ILE A 243 -1.79 9.79 4.42
N ARG A 244 -2.35 8.78 3.75
CA ARG A 244 -2.69 7.50 4.36
C ARG A 244 -1.45 6.78 4.92
N GLU A 245 -0.34 6.80 4.20
CA GLU A 245 0.91 6.19 4.68
C GLU A 245 1.48 6.92 5.89
N TRP A 246 1.52 8.26 5.86
CA TRP A 246 1.97 9.04 7.01
C TRP A 246 1.08 8.86 8.24
N LEU A 247 -0.25 8.83 8.07
CA LEU A 247 -1.17 8.52 9.17
C LEU A 247 -0.95 7.09 9.68
N GLY A 248 -0.70 6.13 8.77
CA GLY A 248 -0.36 4.76 9.16
C GLY A 248 0.90 4.69 10.03
N LEU A 249 1.96 5.43 9.68
CA LEU A 249 3.18 5.52 10.48
C LEU A 249 2.91 6.12 11.87
N ILE A 250 2.11 7.19 11.96
CA ILE A 250 1.72 7.81 13.25
C ILE A 250 0.94 6.80 14.10
N VAL A 251 -0.07 6.18 13.52
CA VAL A 251 -0.95 5.24 14.25
C VAL A 251 -0.15 4.05 14.77
N TYR A 252 0.63 3.37 13.92
CA TYR A 252 1.41 2.20 14.34
C TYR A 252 2.51 2.54 15.36
N ARG A 253 3.04 3.78 15.34
CA ARG A 253 3.94 4.24 16.39
C ARG A 253 3.19 4.48 17.71
N ALA A 254 1.99 5.07 17.64
CA ALA A 254 1.16 5.35 18.83
C ALA A 254 0.62 4.07 19.47
N THR A 255 0.26 3.06 18.68
CA THR A 255 -0.21 1.74 19.17
C THR A 255 0.93 0.83 19.63
N GLY A 256 2.19 1.21 19.37
CA GLY A 256 3.37 0.40 19.74
C GLY A 256 3.68 -0.73 18.76
N ASP A 257 3.03 -0.75 17.58
CA ASP A 257 3.25 -1.74 16.52
C ASP A 257 4.53 -1.48 15.71
N THR A 258 5.17 -0.32 15.90
CA THR A 258 6.51 -0.02 15.37
C THR A 258 7.41 0.56 16.45
N LEU A 259 8.72 0.29 16.37
CA LEU A 259 9.72 0.77 17.32
C LEU A 259 10.05 2.24 17.11
N THR A 260 10.05 2.69 15.86
CA THR A 260 10.38 4.05 15.45
C THR A 260 9.25 4.66 14.62
N PHE A 261 9.14 6.00 14.63
CA PHE A 261 8.11 6.71 13.85
C PHE A 261 8.33 6.57 12.34
N PHE A 262 9.57 6.72 11.88
CA PHE A 262 9.93 6.68 10.46
C PHE A 262 11.10 5.72 10.26
N PRO A 263 10.82 4.39 10.17
CA PRO A 263 11.83 3.36 10.02
C PRO A 263 12.79 3.64 8.86
N GLY A 264 14.05 3.32 9.05
CA GLY A 264 15.11 3.55 8.09
C GLY A 264 16.02 2.32 7.86
N PRO A 265 16.99 2.38 6.91
CA PRO A 265 17.83 1.24 6.57
C PRO A 265 18.72 0.74 7.71
N LYS A 266 19.11 1.60 8.63
CA LYS A 266 20.15 1.37 9.66
C LYS A 266 19.62 1.23 11.09
N GLU A 267 18.41 0.78 11.28
CA GLU A 267 17.84 0.55 12.62
C GLU A 267 18.00 -0.89 13.05
#